data_61b38cff0db2ce26587882a3e7699998
#
_entry.id   61b38cff0db2ce26587882a3e7699998
#
_cell.length_a   1.000
_cell.length_b   1.000
_cell.length_c   1.000
_cell.angle_alpha   90.00
_cell.angle_beta   90.00
_cell.angle_gamma   90.00
#
_symmetry.space_group_name_H-M   'P 1'
#
loop_
_entity.id
_entity.type
_entity.pdbx_description
1 polymer ?
#
loop_
_entity_poly.entity_id
_entity_poly.type
_entity_poly.pdbx_seq_one_letter_code
_entity_poly.pdbx_strand_id
1 'polypeptide(L)'
;MLANQLITNHYPTVNSDDKISLALQLMEDFDILHIAVVDHNKYIGLISKDDLLDADESTFIKELTNRMLQKSVKTDEHFLSVLKLASENSLSLVPVTNKDQEWMGAIPYTELLKASATFTGAEEPGAVIVLEMERKSYSFGEISRLVETNDAYITQFNTSFETETGLLIVTIKINKLEVSDILSTFQRYEYIVRYFIGEEHYENELRYNYDHLMSYLKI
;
A
#
# COMPACT_ATOMS: atom_id res chain seq x y z
N MET A 1 0.98 -12.62 3.38
CA MET A 1 0.38 -12.65 2.03
C MET A 1 1.50 -12.84 1.02
N LEU A 2 1.41 -13.85 0.17
CA LEU A 2 2.41 -14.16 -0.85
C LEU A 2 1.93 -13.73 -2.23
N ALA A 3 2.85 -13.49 -3.15
CA ALA A 3 2.56 -13.07 -4.52
C ALA A 3 1.58 -14.01 -5.24
N ASN A 4 1.72 -15.33 -5.07
CA ASN A 4 0.82 -16.32 -5.67
C ASN A 4 -0.65 -16.19 -5.26
N GLN A 5 -0.95 -15.55 -4.12
CA GLN A 5 -2.31 -15.32 -3.64
C GLN A 5 -2.99 -14.11 -4.30
N LEU A 6 -2.23 -13.29 -5.01
CA LEU A 6 -2.66 -12.05 -5.65
C LEU A 6 -2.66 -12.14 -7.18
N ILE A 7 -2.18 -13.24 -7.74
CA ILE A 7 -2.10 -13.43 -9.19
C ILE A 7 -3.50 -13.45 -9.79
N THR A 8 -3.65 -12.75 -10.90
CA THR A 8 -4.80 -12.86 -11.78
C THR A 8 -4.34 -13.24 -13.18
N ASN A 9 -5.07 -14.15 -13.81
CA ASN A 9 -4.81 -14.62 -15.18
C ASN A 9 -5.70 -13.91 -16.22
N HIS A 10 -6.32 -12.80 -15.83
CA HIS A 10 -7.25 -12.06 -16.68
C HIS A 10 -6.55 -11.16 -17.70
N TYR A 11 -5.27 -10.85 -17.47
CA TYR A 11 -4.55 -9.91 -18.33
C TYR A 11 -3.87 -10.63 -19.50
N PRO A 12 -3.96 -10.06 -20.69
CA PRO A 12 -3.35 -10.64 -21.87
C PRO A 12 -1.82 -10.56 -21.81
N THR A 13 -1.20 -11.43 -22.57
CA THR A 13 0.23 -11.39 -22.88
C THR A 13 0.41 -11.33 -24.40
N VAL A 14 1.56 -10.89 -24.85
CA VAL A 14 1.97 -10.91 -26.25
C VAL A 14 3.26 -11.70 -26.41
N ASN A 15 3.49 -12.18 -27.63
CA ASN A 15 4.75 -12.84 -27.97
C ASN A 15 5.72 -11.83 -28.60
N SER A 16 7.01 -12.14 -28.59
CA SER A 16 8.03 -11.31 -29.21
C SER A 16 7.83 -11.11 -30.74
N ASP A 17 7.21 -12.09 -31.41
CA ASP A 17 6.89 -12.03 -32.84
C ASP A 17 5.53 -11.38 -33.15
N ASP A 18 4.80 -10.89 -32.15
CA ASP A 18 3.59 -10.12 -32.37
C ASP A 18 3.93 -8.69 -32.78
N LYS A 19 2.98 -8.04 -33.44
CA LYS A 19 3.10 -6.63 -33.85
C LYS A 19 2.78 -5.71 -32.67
N ILE A 20 3.39 -4.55 -32.65
CA ILE A 20 3.11 -3.47 -31.71
C ILE A 20 1.63 -3.09 -31.73
N SER A 21 1.01 -3.04 -32.89
CA SER A 21 -0.44 -2.72 -33.04
C SER A 21 -1.34 -3.69 -32.24
N LEU A 22 -0.99 -4.99 -32.18
CA LEU A 22 -1.74 -5.96 -31.36
C LEU A 22 -1.58 -5.66 -29.87
N ALA A 23 -0.36 -5.37 -29.42
CA ALA A 23 -0.11 -5.02 -28.02
C ALA A 23 -0.89 -3.76 -27.60
N LEU A 24 -0.87 -2.71 -28.42
CA LEU A 24 -1.63 -1.48 -28.18
C LEU A 24 -3.13 -1.73 -28.11
N GLN A 25 -3.68 -2.54 -29.04
CA GLN A 25 -5.08 -2.92 -29.01
C GLN A 25 -5.45 -3.66 -27.72
N LEU A 26 -4.64 -4.66 -27.31
CA LEU A 26 -4.88 -5.41 -26.07
C LEU A 26 -4.78 -4.51 -24.83
N MET A 27 -3.84 -3.56 -24.83
CA MET A 27 -3.73 -2.59 -23.73
C MET A 27 -4.96 -1.68 -23.62
N GLU A 28 -5.57 -1.32 -24.74
CA GLU A 28 -6.80 -0.54 -24.77
C GLU A 28 -8.01 -1.37 -24.33
N ASP A 29 -8.15 -2.59 -24.85
CA ASP A 29 -9.26 -3.50 -24.52
C ASP A 29 -9.30 -3.86 -23.03
N PHE A 30 -8.13 -3.94 -22.37
CA PHE A 30 -7.99 -4.33 -20.97
C PHE A 30 -7.68 -3.18 -20.01
N ASP A 31 -7.64 -1.94 -20.51
CA ASP A 31 -7.32 -0.71 -19.75
C ASP A 31 -6.02 -0.85 -18.94
N ILE A 32 -4.94 -1.29 -19.60
CA ILE A 32 -3.62 -1.49 -18.97
C ILE A 32 -2.55 -0.62 -19.64
N LEU A 33 -1.59 -0.16 -18.82
CA LEU A 33 -0.46 0.67 -19.30
C LEU A 33 0.81 -0.14 -19.52
N HIS A 34 0.81 -1.41 -19.14
CA HIS A 34 1.93 -2.32 -19.33
C HIS A 34 1.41 -3.67 -19.79
N ILE A 35 2.15 -4.35 -20.67
CA ILE A 35 1.82 -5.70 -21.13
C ILE A 35 3.05 -6.61 -21.03
N ALA A 36 2.82 -7.85 -20.61
CA ALA A 36 3.89 -8.84 -20.50
C ALA A 36 4.17 -9.50 -21.87
N VAL A 37 5.44 -9.60 -22.19
CA VAL A 37 5.94 -10.36 -23.34
C VAL A 37 6.35 -11.74 -22.87
N VAL A 38 5.72 -12.78 -23.45
CA VAL A 38 5.89 -14.17 -23.00
C VAL A 38 6.08 -15.07 -24.22
N ASP A 39 7.23 -15.73 -24.32
CA ASP A 39 7.54 -16.67 -25.38
C ASP A 39 7.64 -18.08 -24.82
N HIS A 40 6.92 -19.03 -25.40
CA HIS A 40 6.98 -20.45 -25.00
C HIS A 40 6.86 -20.63 -23.45
N ASN A 41 5.93 -19.91 -22.85
CA ASN A 41 5.71 -19.85 -21.40
C ASN A 41 6.86 -19.22 -20.59
N LYS A 42 7.86 -18.61 -21.23
CA LYS A 42 8.94 -17.88 -20.56
C LYS A 42 8.63 -16.38 -20.58
N TYR A 43 8.76 -15.76 -19.41
CA TYR A 43 8.66 -14.30 -19.29
C TYR A 43 9.92 -13.66 -19.91
N ILE A 44 9.73 -12.82 -20.90
CA ILE A 44 10.80 -12.08 -21.59
C ILE A 44 10.97 -10.70 -20.99
N GLY A 45 9.85 -9.99 -20.72
CA GLY A 45 9.86 -8.67 -20.15
C GLY A 45 8.48 -8.04 -20.11
N LEU A 46 8.41 -6.88 -19.50
CA LEU A 46 7.23 -6.03 -19.45
C LEU A 46 7.51 -4.78 -20.27
N ILE A 47 6.60 -4.39 -21.15
CA ILE A 47 6.73 -3.19 -21.97
C ILE A 47 5.60 -2.20 -21.64
N SER A 48 5.93 -0.90 -21.62
CA SER A 48 4.96 0.15 -21.35
C SER A 48 4.23 0.59 -22.63
N LYS A 49 3.05 1.17 -22.49
CA LYS A 49 2.29 1.76 -23.58
C LYS A 49 3.07 2.90 -24.25
N ASP A 50 3.79 3.70 -23.47
CA ASP A 50 4.58 4.82 -23.98
C ASP A 50 5.73 4.33 -24.87
N ASP A 51 6.44 3.25 -24.46
CA ASP A 51 7.50 2.65 -25.28
C ASP A 51 6.97 2.10 -26.61
N LEU A 52 5.73 1.59 -26.64
CA LEU A 52 5.09 1.09 -27.85
C LEU A 52 4.64 2.24 -28.76
N LEU A 53 4.10 3.33 -28.20
CA LEU A 53 3.66 4.50 -28.97
C LEU A 53 4.82 5.27 -29.61
N ASP A 54 6.03 5.16 -29.06
CA ASP A 54 7.25 5.75 -29.63
C ASP A 54 7.82 4.98 -30.83
N ALA A 55 7.22 3.84 -31.20
CA ALA A 55 7.67 2.97 -32.25
C ALA A 55 6.62 2.85 -33.36
N ASP A 56 7.04 2.34 -34.57
CA ASP A 56 6.12 2.07 -35.65
C ASP A 56 5.25 0.84 -35.32
N GLU A 57 3.93 1.01 -35.35
CA GLU A 57 2.95 -0.03 -35.00
C GLU A 57 3.04 -1.29 -35.87
N SER A 58 3.65 -1.18 -37.07
CA SER A 58 3.84 -2.30 -37.99
C SER A 58 5.03 -3.20 -37.64
N THR A 59 5.92 -2.74 -36.73
CA THR A 59 7.10 -3.48 -36.30
C THR A 59 6.77 -4.57 -35.28
N PHE A 60 7.72 -5.46 -35.00
CA PHE A 60 7.57 -6.56 -34.06
C PHE A 60 8.06 -6.16 -32.67
N ILE A 61 7.42 -6.68 -31.64
CA ILE A 61 7.74 -6.41 -30.24
C ILE A 61 9.19 -6.75 -29.89
N LYS A 62 9.78 -7.78 -30.49
CA LYS A 62 11.20 -8.16 -30.32
C LYS A 62 12.19 -7.05 -30.63
N GLU A 63 11.83 -6.08 -31.46
CA GLU A 63 12.71 -4.96 -31.78
C GLU A 63 12.85 -3.97 -30.62
N LEU A 64 11.93 -4.04 -29.66
CA LEU A 64 11.93 -3.22 -28.44
C LEU A 64 12.45 -3.95 -27.20
N THR A 65 13.11 -5.10 -27.34
CA THR A 65 13.59 -5.90 -26.19
C THR A 65 14.50 -5.11 -25.24
N ASN A 66 15.26 -4.15 -25.74
CA ASN A 66 16.11 -3.26 -24.95
C ASN A 66 15.35 -2.22 -24.10
N ARG A 67 14.05 -2.01 -24.36
CA ARG A 67 13.17 -1.13 -23.57
C ARG A 67 12.36 -1.89 -22.53
N MET A 68 12.32 -3.22 -22.60
CA MET A 68 11.53 -4.04 -21.69
C MET A 68 12.13 -4.08 -20.29
N LEU A 69 11.27 -3.97 -19.29
CA LEU A 69 11.62 -4.26 -17.91
C LEU A 69 11.65 -5.77 -17.69
N GLN A 70 12.83 -6.34 -17.46
CA GLN A 70 13.01 -7.79 -17.28
C GLN A 70 12.80 -8.27 -15.84
N LYS A 71 12.45 -7.35 -14.92
CA LYS A 71 12.21 -7.71 -13.52
C LYS A 71 10.83 -8.35 -13.35
N SER A 72 10.77 -9.37 -12.49
CA SER A 72 9.53 -10.02 -12.04
C SER A 72 9.65 -10.38 -10.57
N VAL A 73 8.55 -10.68 -9.91
CA VAL A 73 8.53 -11.27 -8.57
C VAL A 73 8.30 -12.77 -8.67
N LYS A 74 8.77 -13.52 -7.67
CA LYS A 74 8.54 -14.96 -7.60
C LYS A 74 7.25 -15.27 -6.85
N THR A 75 6.63 -16.40 -7.19
CA THR A 75 5.37 -16.85 -6.57
C THR A 75 5.42 -16.95 -5.06
N ASP A 76 6.59 -17.23 -4.48
CA ASP A 76 6.83 -17.41 -3.05
C ASP A 76 7.35 -16.14 -2.34
N GLU A 77 7.47 -15.01 -3.06
CA GLU A 77 7.83 -13.75 -2.45
C GLU A 77 6.64 -13.11 -1.70
N HIS A 78 6.98 -12.35 -0.65
CA HIS A 78 5.98 -11.59 0.10
C HIS A 78 5.44 -10.41 -0.72
N PHE A 79 4.16 -10.06 -0.53
CA PHE A 79 3.52 -8.99 -1.30
C PHE A 79 4.24 -7.63 -1.20
N LEU A 80 5.01 -7.38 -0.15
CA LEU A 80 5.84 -6.17 -0.03
C LEU A 80 6.91 -6.08 -1.12
N SER A 81 7.44 -7.22 -1.61
CA SER A 81 8.34 -7.25 -2.78
C SER A 81 7.61 -6.81 -4.05
N VAL A 82 6.34 -7.26 -4.19
CA VAL A 82 5.47 -6.86 -5.31
C VAL A 82 5.21 -5.36 -5.28
N LEU A 83 4.82 -4.85 -4.11
CA LEU A 83 4.56 -3.42 -3.89
C LEU A 83 5.80 -2.56 -4.16
N LYS A 84 6.97 -3.01 -3.71
CA LYS A 84 8.25 -2.35 -3.97
C LYS A 84 8.54 -2.28 -5.47
N LEU A 85 8.44 -3.41 -6.19
CA LEU A 85 8.71 -3.45 -7.63
C LEU A 85 7.74 -2.54 -8.40
N ALA A 86 6.45 -2.56 -8.05
CA ALA A 86 5.43 -1.70 -8.64
C ALA A 86 5.73 -0.22 -8.43
N SER A 87 6.06 0.17 -7.20
CA SER A 87 6.35 1.56 -6.83
C SER A 87 7.62 2.10 -7.47
N GLU A 88 8.71 1.33 -7.46
CA GLU A 88 10.00 1.75 -8.02
C GLU A 88 9.96 1.95 -9.55
N ASN A 89 9.05 1.26 -10.25
CA ASN A 89 8.98 1.29 -11.71
C ASN A 89 7.63 1.80 -12.24
N SER A 90 6.75 2.34 -11.39
CA SER A 90 5.43 2.88 -11.73
C SER A 90 4.56 1.91 -12.53
N LEU A 91 4.56 0.63 -12.14
CA LEU A 91 3.90 -0.42 -12.89
C LEU A 91 2.39 -0.46 -12.68
N SER A 92 1.61 -0.56 -13.75
CA SER A 92 0.16 -0.83 -13.69
C SER A 92 -0.16 -2.29 -13.38
N LEU A 93 0.78 -3.21 -13.68
CA LEU A 93 0.74 -4.61 -13.30
C LEU A 93 2.16 -5.15 -13.05
N VAL A 94 2.30 -6.10 -12.14
CA VAL A 94 3.58 -6.71 -11.77
C VAL A 94 3.62 -8.15 -12.29
N PRO A 95 4.60 -8.50 -13.13
CA PRO A 95 4.75 -9.85 -13.63
C PRO A 95 5.22 -10.80 -12.52
N VAL A 96 4.61 -11.99 -12.49
CA VAL A 96 4.95 -13.06 -11.56
C VAL A 96 5.47 -14.27 -12.32
N THR A 97 6.62 -14.79 -11.88
CA THR A 97 7.27 -15.95 -12.48
C THR A 97 7.58 -17.01 -11.42
N ASN A 98 7.77 -18.25 -11.87
CA ASN A 98 8.36 -19.28 -11.03
C ASN A 98 9.90 -19.18 -11.00
N LYS A 99 10.57 -20.14 -10.35
CA LYS A 99 12.04 -20.19 -10.24
C LYS A 99 12.72 -20.37 -11.59
N ASP A 100 12.02 -20.97 -12.55
CA ASP A 100 12.52 -21.23 -13.90
C ASP A 100 12.18 -20.11 -14.90
N GLN A 101 11.79 -18.94 -14.42
CA GLN A 101 11.34 -17.78 -15.22
C GLN A 101 10.09 -18.05 -16.09
N GLU A 102 9.30 -19.07 -15.76
CA GLU A 102 8.05 -19.31 -16.45
C GLU A 102 6.99 -18.34 -15.97
N TRP A 103 6.16 -17.89 -16.89
CA TRP A 103 5.06 -17.00 -16.63
C TRP A 103 3.99 -17.66 -15.78
N MET A 104 3.65 -17.03 -14.66
CA MET A 104 2.62 -17.51 -13.73
C MET A 104 1.39 -16.61 -13.72
N GLY A 105 1.48 -15.42 -14.30
CA GLY A 105 0.43 -14.41 -14.33
C GLY A 105 0.93 -13.04 -13.90
N ALA A 106 0.01 -12.11 -13.69
CA ALA A 106 0.33 -10.75 -13.26
C ALA A 106 -0.49 -10.35 -12.04
N ILE A 107 0.01 -9.38 -11.29
CA ILE A 107 -0.68 -8.75 -10.17
C ILE A 107 -0.94 -7.29 -10.56
N PRO A 108 -2.19 -6.88 -10.84
CA PRO A 108 -2.51 -5.51 -11.18
C PRO A 108 -2.44 -4.60 -9.96
N TYR A 109 -2.22 -3.29 -10.18
CA TYR A 109 -2.13 -2.31 -9.09
C TYR A 109 -3.42 -2.26 -8.24
N THR A 110 -4.58 -2.57 -8.81
CA THR A 110 -5.86 -2.63 -8.07
C THR A 110 -5.88 -3.74 -7.03
N GLU A 111 -5.30 -4.90 -7.32
CA GLU A 111 -5.16 -5.98 -6.34
C GLU A 111 -4.09 -5.64 -5.29
N LEU A 112 -3.01 -4.93 -5.67
CA LEU A 112 -2.03 -4.43 -4.72
C LEU A 112 -2.63 -3.39 -3.75
N LEU A 113 -3.51 -2.53 -4.24
CA LEU A 113 -4.21 -1.56 -3.41
C LEU A 113 -5.11 -2.27 -2.38
N LYS A 114 -5.90 -3.26 -2.80
CA LYS A 114 -6.72 -4.08 -1.89
C LYS A 114 -5.85 -4.82 -0.85
N ALA A 115 -4.77 -5.45 -1.32
CA ALA A 115 -3.83 -6.14 -0.44
C ALA A 115 -3.20 -5.19 0.58
N SER A 116 -2.87 -3.97 0.17
CA SER A 116 -2.33 -2.94 1.06
C SER A 116 -3.37 -2.47 2.08
N ALA A 117 -4.63 -2.27 1.66
CA ALA A 117 -5.73 -1.91 2.56
C ALA A 117 -5.96 -2.98 3.63
N THR A 118 -6.00 -4.26 3.23
CA THR A 118 -6.10 -5.39 4.16
C THR A 118 -4.87 -5.48 5.08
N PHE A 119 -3.66 -5.33 4.54
CA PHE A 119 -2.42 -5.41 5.33
C PHE A 119 -2.31 -4.29 6.37
N THR A 120 -2.78 -3.10 6.04
CA THR A 120 -2.77 -1.94 6.94
C THR A 120 -4.02 -1.85 7.81
N GLY A 121 -4.97 -2.79 7.70
CA GLY A 121 -6.24 -2.75 8.42
C GLY A 121 -7.04 -1.47 8.14
N ALA A 122 -6.95 -0.92 6.92
CA ALA A 122 -7.56 0.37 6.58
C ALA A 122 -9.10 0.34 6.71
N GLU A 123 -9.71 -0.83 6.49
CA GLU A 123 -11.16 -1.04 6.56
C GLU A 123 -11.67 -1.27 7.99
N GLU A 124 -10.78 -1.59 8.93
CA GLU A 124 -11.18 -1.85 10.31
C GLU A 124 -11.41 -0.53 11.07
N PRO A 125 -12.47 -0.44 11.91
CA PRO A 125 -12.67 0.73 12.75
C PRO A 125 -11.55 0.82 13.79
N GLY A 126 -11.21 2.07 14.18
CA GLY A 126 -10.18 2.30 15.17
C GLY A 126 -9.53 3.67 15.04
N ALA A 127 -8.97 4.19 16.10
CA ALA A 127 -8.26 5.45 16.10
C ALA A 127 -6.81 5.27 15.63
N VAL A 128 -6.27 6.34 15.06
CA VAL A 128 -4.85 6.44 14.69
C VAL A 128 -4.18 7.48 15.58
N ILE A 129 -3.06 7.13 16.18
CA ILE A 129 -2.24 8.04 16.99
C ILE A 129 -0.84 8.07 16.38
N VAL A 130 -0.31 9.26 16.17
CA VAL A 130 1.02 9.49 15.61
C VAL A 130 1.91 10.14 16.67
N LEU A 131 2.95 9.43 17.05
CA LEU A 131 3.96 9.87 17.99
C LEU A 131 5.20 10.30 17.23
N GLU A 132 5.92 11.29 17.77
CA GLU A 132 7.26 11.67 17.29
C GLU A 132 8.28 11.55 18.42
N MET A 133 9.45 11.05 18.11
CA MET A 133 10.48 10.84 19.12
C MET A 133 11.89 10.72 18.54
N GLU A 134 12.90 10.89 19.37
CA GLU A 134 14.25 10.51 19.00
C GLU A 134 14.36 8.97 18.90
N ARG A 135 15.15 8.48 17.96
CA ARG A 135 15.34 7.03 17.74
C ARG A 135 15.76 6.25 18.98
N LYS A 136 16.55 6.90 19.87
CA LYS A 136 17.00 6.27 21.13
C LYS A 136 15.88 6.09 22.15
N SER A 137 14.80 6.89 22.04
CA SER A 137 13.64 6.85 22.96
C SER A 137 12.57 5.87 22.48
N TYR A 138 12.77 5.20 21.34
CA TYR A 138 11.82 4.26 20.79
C TYR A 138 11.82 2.95 21.56
N SER A 139 10.65 2.58 22.07
CA SER A 139 10.38 1.30 22.71
C SER A 139 8.99 0.78 22.34
N PHE A 140 8.95 -0.22 21.43
CA PHE A 140 7.68 -0.86 21.05
C PHE A 140 6.96 -1.46 22.27
N GLY A 141 7.69 -2.17 23.14
CA GLY A 141 7.10 -2.81 24.32
C GLY A 141 6.50 -1.82 25.31
N GLU A 142 7.10 -0.63 25.47
CA GLU A 142 6.54 0.42 26.31
C GLU A 142 5.29 1.03 25.68
N ILE A 143 5.33 1.40 24.41
CA ILE A 143 4.17 1.94 23.67
C ILE A 143 2.99 0.97 23.74
N SER A 144 3.22 -0.32 23.46
CA SER A 144 2.18 -1.36 23.54
C SER A 144 1.59 -1.46 24.94
N ARG A 145 2.45 -1.52 25.97
CA ARG A 145 2.00 -1.57 27.38
C ARG A 145 1.15 -0.35 27.75
N LEU A 146 1.54 0.85 27.33
CA LEU A 146 0.77 2.07 27.61
C LEU A 146 -0.61 2.06 26.96
N VAL A 147 -0.75 1.52 25.75
CA VAL A 147 -2.04 1.31 25.10
C VAL A 147 -2.86 0.26 25.86
N GLU A 148 -2.25 -0.88 26.18
CA GLU A 148 -2.92 -2.00 26.88
C GLU A 148 -3.42 -1.64 28.28
N THR A 149 -2.73 -0.73 28.99
CA THR A 149 -3.20 -0.25 30.32
C THR A 149 -4.47 0.59 30.24
N ASN A 150 -4.94 0.95 29.06
CA ASN A 150 -6.19 1.66 28.80
C ASN A 150 -7.25 0.74 28.13
N ASP A 151 -7.19 -0.57 28.35
CA ASP A 151 -8.10 -1.56 27.77
C ASP A 151 -8.22 -1.49 26.24
N ALA A 152 -7.12 -1.17 25.56
CA ALA A 152 -6.99 -1.14 24.11
C ALA A 152 -5.81 -2.00 23.67
N TYR A 153 -5.75 -2.33 22.39
CA TYR A 153 -4.60 -2.98 21.79
C TYR A 153 -4.28 -2.38 20.42
N ILE A 154 -3.02 -2.48 20.02
CA ILE A 154 -2.53 -1.98 18.74
C ILE A 154 -2.89 -3.00 17.65
N THR A 155 -3.66 -2.57 16.66
CA THR A 155 -4.01 -3.38 15.48
C THR A 155 -3.00 -3.21 14.35
N GLN A 156 -2.38 -2.01 14.23
CA GLN A 156 -1.33 -1.72 13.26
C GLN A 156 -0.26 -0.85 13.90
N PHE A 157 0.99 -1.12 13.50
CA PHE A 157 2.15 -0.39 14.00
C PHE A 157 3.12 -0.13 12.82
N ASN A 158 3.43 1.12 12.57
CA ASN A 158 4.37 1.52 11.54
C ASN A 158 5.37 2.53 12.08
N THR A 159 6.61 2.46 11.60
CA THR A 159 7.64 3.44 11.90
C THR A 159 8.22 4.00 10.61
N SER A 160 8.38 5.32 10.54
CA SER A 160 9.07 6.00 9.46
C SER A 160 10.08 7.00 10.03
N PHE A 161 11.13 7.26 9.28
CA PHE A 161 12.14 8.23 9.65
C PHE A 161 11.95 9.50 8.83
N GLU A 162 11.74 10.62 9.51
CA GLU A 162 11.59 11.93 8.87
C GLU A 162 12.98 12.58 8.77
N THR A 163 13.49 12.69 7.54
CA THR A 163 14.85 13.18 7.28
C THR A 163 15.06 14.67 7.63
N GLU A 164 14.00 15.47 7.54
CA GLU A 164 14.05 16.91 7.81
C GLU A 164 14.22 17.22 9.29
N THR A 165 13.55 16.49 10.16
CA THR A 165 13.59 16.69 11.63
C THR A 165 14.59 15.77 12.32
N GLY A 166 14.99 14.67 11.68
CA GLY A 166 15.78 13.61 12.27
C GLY A 166 15.02 12.76 13.29
N LEU A 167 13.68 12.87 13.32
CA LEU A 167 12.82 12.15 14.25
C LEU A 167 12.28 10.84 13.66
N LEU A 168 12.04 9.89 14.54
CA LEU A 168 11.28 8.69 14.27
C LEU A 168 9.79 9.03 14.46
N ILE A 169 9.00 8.78 13.43
CA ILE A 169 7.56 8.90 13.47
C ILE A 169 6.97 7.51 13.67
N VAL A 170 6.18 7.35 14.71
CA VAL A 170 5.51 6.09 15.05
C VAL A 170 4.02 6.28 14.88
N THR A 171 3.45 5.59 13.90
CA THR A 171 2.01 5.57 13.64
C THR A 171 1.43 4.28 14.21
N ILE A 172 0.49 4.40 15.12
CA ILE A 172 -0.24 3.27 15.69
C ILE A 172 -1.72 3.38 15.38
N LYS A 173 -2.34 2.26 15.05
CA LYS A 173 -3.80 2.13 14.97
C LYS A 173 -4.25 1.23 16.11
N ILE A 174 -5.30 1.62 16.79
CA ILE A 174 -5.85 0.90 17.94
C ILE A 174 -7.28 0.44 17.67
N ASN A 175 -7.75 -0.53 18.42
CA ASN A 175 -9.08 -1.14 18.28
C ASN A 175 -10.23 -0.31 18.88
N LYS A 176 -9.96 0.91 19.35
CA LYS A 176 -10.96 1.84 19.91
C LYS A 176 -10.97 3.14 19.12
N LEU A 177 -12.11 3.83 19.05
CA LEU A 177 -12.22 5.20 18.50
C LEU A 177 -11.90 6.25 19.57
N GLU A 178 -12.27 5.99 20.83
CA GLU A 178 -12.03 6.87 21.96
C GLU A 178 -10.55 6.78 22.39
N VAL A 179 -9.87 7.92 22.51
CA VAL A 179 -8.41 8.00 22.71
C VAL A 179 -7.97 8.82 23.93
N SER A 180 -8.87 9.52 24.63
CA SER A 180 -8.53 10.49 25.68
C SER A 180 -7.60 9.92 26.77
N ASP A 181 -7.91 8.73 27.29
CA ASP A 181 -7.12 8.08 28.31
C ASP A 181 -5.74 7.67 27.83
N ILE A 182 -5.66 7.20 26.57
CA ILE A 182 -4.41 6.81 25.92
C ILE A 182 -3.52 8.04 25.68
N LEU A 183 -4.10 9.14 25.19
CA LEU A 183 -3.37 10.40 24.99
C LEU A 183 -2.84 10.94 26.31
N SER A 184 -3.67 10.97 27.35
CA SER A 184 -3.27 11.36 28.71
C SER A 184 -2.15 10.48 29.26
N THR A 185 -2.21 9.18 28.98
CA THR A 185 -1.16 8.23 29.36
C THR A 185 0.13 8.51 28.60
N PHE A 186 0.11 8.70 27.30
CA PHE A 186 1.30 9.06 26.53
C PHE A 186 1.93 10.37 27.02
N GLN A 187 1.14 11.42 27.27
CA GLN A 187 1.62 12.68 27.82
C GLN A 187 2.30 12.51 29.18
N ARG A 188 1.72 11.70 30.09
CA ARG A 188 2.28 11.42 31.41
C ARG A 188 3.63 10.69 31.35
N TYR A 189 3.85 9.89 30.28
CA TYR A 189 5.11 9.20 30.03
C TYR A 189 6.02 9.97 29.07
N GLU A 190 5.76 11.27 28.87
CA GLU A 190 6.59 12.19 28.09
C GLU A 190 6.70 11.83 26.61
N TYR A 191 5.74 11.05 26.09
CA TYR A 191 5.62 10.85 24.65
C TYR A 191 4.98 12.05 23.98
N ILE A 192 5.56 12.52 22.89
CA ILE A 192 5.01 13.62 22.08
C ILE A 192 4.03 13.04 21.09
N VAL A 193 2.75 13.39 21.25
CA VAL A 193 1.70 13.09 20.27
C VAL A 193 1.69 14.20 19.24
N ARG A 194 2.04 13.87 18.00
CA ARG A 194 2.06 14.81 16.88
C ARG A 194 0.66 15.17 16.41
N TYR A 195 -0.19 14.15 16.25
CA TYR A 195 -1.63 14.25 16.02
C TYR A 195 -2.29 12.88 16.24
N PHE A 196 -3.61 12.88 16.23
CA PHE A 196 -4.43 11.68 16.28
C PHE A 196 -5.69 11.85 15.42
N ILE A 197 -6.32 10.73 15.07
CA ILE A 197 -7.62 10.66 14.41
C ILE A 197 -8.44 9.67 15.24
N GLY A 198 -9.45 10.17 15.93
CA GLY A 198 -10.27 9.41 16.87
C GLY A 198 -11.28 10.31 17.56
N GLU A 199 -11.94 9.80 18.58
CA GLU A 199 -12.91 10.53 19.38
C GLU A 199 -12.30 10.91 20.73
N GLU A 200 -12.53 12.15 21.19
CA GLU A 200 -12.20 12.58 22.56
C GLU A 200 -13.47 12.67 23.41
N HIS A 201 -13.42 12.07 24.57
CA HIS A 201 -14.57 12.08 25.51
C HIS A 201 -14.96 13.51 25.90
N TYR A 202 -14.00 14.38 26.09
CA TYR A 202 -14.21 15.79 26.45
C TYR A 202 -14.89 16.61 25.34
N GLU A 203 -14.58 16.39 24.08
CA GLU A 203 -15.26 17.06 22.98
C GLU A 203 -16.71 16.61 22.87
N ASN A 204 -16.99 15.34 23.05
CA ASN A 204 -18.34 14.80 23.01
C ASN A 204 -19.20 15.29 24.19
N GLU A 205 -18.65 15.38 25.42
CA GLU A 205 -19.35 15.95 26.57
C GLU A 205 -19.59 17.46 26.43
N LEU A 206 -18.61 18.23 25.96
CA LEU A 206 -18.77 19.65 25.71
C LEU A 206 -19.80 19.92 24.62
N ARG A 207 -19.79 19.14 23.56
CA ARG A 207 -20.76 19.24 22.47
C ARG A 207 -22.16 18.84 22.93
N TYR A 208 -22.29 17.75 23.69
CA TYR A 208 -23.54 17.33 24.30
C TYR A 208 -24.08 18.38 25.26
N ASN A 209 -23.26 18.94 26.16
CA ASN A 209 -23.63 19.99 27.09
C ASN A 209 -23.99 21.29 26.38
N TYR A 210 -23.27 21.65 25.30
CA TYR A 210 -23.59 22.78 24.46
C TYR A 210 -24.96 22.62 23.75
N ASP A 211 -25.19 21.48 23.11
CA ASP A 211 -26.44 21.16 22.42
C ASP A 211 -27.63 21.12 23.41
N HIS A 212 -27.39 20.58 24.58
CA HIS A 212 -28.36 20.55 25.67
C HIS A 212 -28.68 21.97 26.15
N LEU A 213 -27.66 22.80 26.40
CA LEU A 213 -27.83 24.23 26.77
C LEU A 213 -28.57 25.01 25.68
N MET A 214 -28.19 24.79 24.39
CA MET A 214 -28.85 25.45 23.26
C MET A 214 -30.29 25.00 23.08
N SER A 215 -30.64 23.78 23.46
CA SER A 215 -32.04 23.32 23.47
C SER A 215 -32.88 23.99 24.52
N TYR A 216 -32.31 24.35 25.67
CA TYR A 216 -32.98 25.16 26.70
C TYR A 216 -33.14 26.65 26.31
N LEU A 217 -32.20 27.17 25.52
CA LEU A 217 -32.23 28.60 25.11
C LEU A 217 -33.08 28.84 23.86
N LYS A 218 -33.60 27.83 23.21
CA LYS A 218 -34.50 27.89 22.05
C LYS A 218 -35.99 27.89 22.43
N ILE A 219 -36.35 28.38 23.60
CA ILE A 219 -37.71 28.66 24.01
C ILE A 219 -38.09 30.08 23.60
#